data_be9590dbc90b4b256defdc91a2e1a619
#
_entry.id   be9590dbc90b4b256defdc91a2e1a619
#
_cell.length_a   1.000
_cell.length_b   1.000
_cell.length_c   1.000
_cell.angle_alpha   90.00
_cell.angle_beta   90.00
_cell.angle_gamma   90.00
#
_symmetry.space_group_name_H-M   'P 1'
#
loop_
_entity.id
_entity.type
_entity.pdbx_description
1 polymer ?
#
loop_
_entity_poly.entity_id
_entity_poly.type
_entity_poly.pdbx_seq_one_letter_code
_entity_poly.pdbx_strand_id
1 'polypeptide(L)'
;MNVAALPPPSEANRITLLSGGQQRHALLFGQNAGSKQPTIIALHGGGGNASTFQKHCGLNAVAQREGVIVAYPQGTSFGGFMASLFSHDMCAWNTGHILRAAMEGVDDVGFLTALIETLVRDHNADPRRIYMTGLSNGGMMAHIYATRCSALIAAVAPICGAMFSTAERPELPVPVMMICGAKDEYVPMEGGISKAWHARNKQTTPMLPAGEALAFWVNVNNQPQDVPHINTSHGGVVTTTRFSAPAAETVLIVDANGSHEWPGGPHFNRRAAGAAVTGTFSFLAAEEVWNFFRDKQRG
;
A
#
# COMPACT_ATOMS: atom_id res chain seq x y z
N MET A 1 -8.38 -9.20 26.47
CA MET A 1 -6.95 -9.59 26.40
C MET A 1 -6.15 -8.30 26.27
N ASN A 2 -5.26 -8.02 27.23
CA ASN A 2 -4.39 -6.85 27.17
C ASN A 2 -3.36 -7.05 26.03
N VAL A 3 -3.51 -6.31 24.96
CA VAL A 3 -2.47 -6.21 23.92
C VAL A 3 -1.35 -5.39 24.54
N ALA A 4 -0.26 -6.04 24.91
CA ALA A 4 0.94 -5.37 25.38
C ALA A 4 1.40 -4.39 24.28
N ALA A 5 1.60 -3.12 24.62
CA ALA A 5 2.15 -2.12 23.71
C ALA A 5 3.50 -2.62 23.19
N LEU A 6 3.63 -2.73 21.87
CA LEU A 6 4.92 -3.06 21.25
C LEU A 6 5.96 -1.98 21.61
N PRO A 7 7.22 -2.35 21.88
CA PRO A 7 8.26 -1.38 22.13
C PRO A 7 8.42 -0.44 20.93
N PRO A 8 8.80 0.83 21.15
CA PRO A 8 9.08 1.77 20.06
C PRO A 8 10.18 1.19 19.15
N PRO A 9 10.16 1.48 17.83
CA PRO A 9 11.18 1.00 16.91
C PRO A 9 12.55 1.50 17.39
N SER A 10 13.46 0.56 17.67
CA SER A 10 14.85 0.90 17.98
C SER A 10 15.57 1.34 16.70
N GLU A 11 16.59 2.21 16.81
CA GLU A 11 17.44 2.59 15.67
C GLU A 11 18.08 1.36 14.96
N ALA A 12 18.23 0.24 15.68
CA ALA A 12 18.75 -1.02 15.17
C ALA A 12 17.92 -1.65 14.03
N ASN A 13 16.65 -1.22 13.86
CA ASN A 13 15.74 -1.73 12.84
C ASN A 13 15.57 -0.77 11.64
N ARG A 14 16.50 0.16 11.45
CA ARG A 14 16.47 1.13 10.34
C ARG A 14 17.52 0.77 9.29
N ILE A 15 17.09 0.63 8.04
CA ILE A 15 17.98 0.60 6.88
C ILE A 15 18.12 2.01 6.31
N THR A 16 19.35 2.39 5.96
CA THR A 16 19.64 3.61 5.19
C THR A 16 20.37 3.20 3.92
N LEU A 17 19.92 3.73 2.79
CA LEU A 17 20.52 3.46 1.48
C LEU A 17 20.59 4.75 0.65
N LEU A 18 21.52 4.80 -0.31
CA LEU A 18 21.64 5.87 -1.26
C LEU A 18 20.82 5.54 -2.51
N SER A 19 19.87 6.40 -2.88
CA SER A 19 19.07 6.26 -4.10
C SER A 19 18.88 7.63 -4.75
N GLY A 20 19.14 7.74 -6.05
CA GLY A 20 19.06 9.01 -6.76
C GLY A 20 19.94 10.12 -6.17
N GLY A 21 21.08 9.78 -5.58
CA GLY A 21 21.97 10.74 -4.91
C GLY A 21 21.48 11.23 -3.53
N GLN A 22 20.36 10.71 -3.03
CA GLN A 22 19.79 11.08 -1.73
C GLN A 22 19.83 9.92 -0.74
N GLN A 23 20.04 10.21 0.54
CA GLN A 23 19.87 9.21 1.59
C GLN A 23 18.38 8.98 1.83
N ARG A 24 17.96 7.73 1.63
CA ARG A 24 16.60 7.26 1.90
C ARG A 24 16.65 6.18 2.98
N HIS A 25 15.54 5.96 3.66
CA HIS A 25 15.53 4.95 4.71
C HIS A 25 14.21 4.15 4.75
N ALA A 26 14.28 3.00 5.40
CA ALA A 26 13.12 2.17 5.76
C ALA A 26 13.26 1.67 7.20
N LEU A 27 12.14 1.50 7.89
CA LEU A 27 12.10 0.78 9.16
C LEU A 27 11.79 -0.68 8.87
N LEU A 28 12.43 -1.59 9.60
CA LEU A 28 12.20 -3.03 9.46
C LEU A 28 11.56 -3.62 10.71
N PHE A 29 10.79 -4.68 10.50
CA PHE A 29 10.24 -5.50 11.56
C PHE A 29 10.18 -6.97 11.12
N GLY A 30 10.30 -7.93 12.08
CA GLY A 30 10.10 -9.35 11.82
C GLY A 30 11.30 -10.10 11.25
N GLN A 31 12.50 -9.49 11.20
CA GLN A 31 13.71 -10.18 10.73
C GLN A 31 14.13 -11.32 11.66
N ASN A 32 14.40 -12.47 11.08
CA ASN A 32 14.96 -13.63 11.76
C ASN A 32 16.28 -14.06 11.10
N ALA A 33 17.24 -14.50 11.91
CA ALA A 33 18.47 -15.12 11.42
C ALA A 33 18.16 -16.59 11.04
N GLY A 34 18.24 -16.92 9.77
CA GLY A 34 18.09 -18.31 9.35
C GLY A 34 17.57 -18.48 7.92
N SER A 35 16.28 -18.76 7.76
CA SER A 35 15.70 -19.01 6.44
C SER A 35 15.29 -17.74 5.72
N LYS A 36 15.19 -17.82 4.39
CA LYS A 36 14.60 -16.76 3.57
C LYS A 36 13.13 -16.53 3.95
N GLN A 37 12.76 -15.27 4.19
CA GLN A 37 11.43 -14.88 4.69
C GLN A 37 10.60 -14.16 3.62
N PRO A 38 9.27 -14.40 3.57
CA PRO A 38 8.36 -13.52 2.84
C PRO A 38 8.54 -12.10 3.33
N THR A 39 8.42 -11.13 2.42
CA THR A 39 8.68 -9.73 2.77
C THR A 39 7.57 -8.83 2.21
N ILE A 40 6.99 -8.00 3.07
CA ILE A 40 5.98 -7.01 2.71
C ILE A 40 6.62 -5.61 2.72
N ILE A 41 6.55 -4.91 1.61
CA ILE A 41 6.87 -3.49 1.51
C ILE A 41 5.58 -2.71 1.78
N ALA A 42 5.51 -1.98 2.89
CA ALA A 42 4.31 -1.32 3.38
C ALA A 42 4.42 0.21 3.26
N LEU A 43 3.69 0.80 2.32
CA LEU A 43 3.79 2.20 1.93
C LEU A 43 2.76 3.06 2.66
N HIS A 44 3.21 4.10 3.37
CA HIS A 44 2.32 5.05 4.04
C HIS A 44 1.53 5.93 3.07
N GLY A 45 0.43 6.49 3.51
CA GLY A 45 -0.36 7.46 2.73
C GLY A 45 0.29 8.85 2.63
N GLY A 46 -0.19 9.66 1.71
CA GLY A 46 0.27 11.04 1.54
C GLY A 46 0.04 11.88 2.81
N GLY A 47 1.05 12.62 3.24
CA GLY A 47 1.06 13.35 4.52
C GLY A 47 1.39 12.50 5.73
N GLY A 48 1.62 11.19 5.55
CA GLY A 48 2.06 10.27 6.59
C GLY A 48 3.57 10.05 6.59
N ASN A 49 4.01 9.06 7.36
CA ASN A 49 5.40 8.64 7.46
C ASN A 49 5.51 7.17 7.86
N ALA A 50 6.71 6.59 7.68
CA ALA A 50 7.00 5.19 7.97
C ALA A 50 6.69 4.79 9.42
N SER A 51 7.10 5.61 10.39
CA SER A 51 6.94 5.31 11.83
C SER A 51 5.48 5.27 12.25
N THR A 52 4.68 6.23 11.82
CA THR A 52 3.25 6.27 12.13
C THR A 52 2.51 5.10 11.46
N PHE A 53 2.85 4.79 10.21
CA PHE A 53 2.23 3.68 9.50
C PHE A 53 2.58 2.33 10.15
N GLN A 54 3.85 2.10 10.50
CA GLN A 54 4.29 0.91 11.23
C GLN A 54 3.50 0.67 12.52
N LYS A 55 3.23 1.75 13.28
CA LYS A 55 2.52 1.66 14.58
C LYS A 55 1.04 1.29 14.43
N HIS A 56 0.43 1.65 13.31
CA HIS A 56 -1.03 1.64 13.21
C HIS A 56 -1.60 0.66 12.17
N CYS A 57 -0.79 0.16 11.22
CA CYS A 57 -1.31 -0.70 10.15
C CYS A 57 -1.58 -2.16 10.57
N GLY A 58 -1.10 -2.59 11.74
CA GLY A 58 -1.29 -3.97 12.25
C GLY A 58 -0.38 -5.04 11.62
N LEU A 59 0.43 -4.69 10.61
CA LEU A 59 1.30 -5.67 9.93
C LEU A 59 2.42 -6.22 10.83
N ASN A 60 2.83 -5.51 11.89
CA ASN A 60 3.80 -6.03 12.85
C ASN A 60 3.28 -7.28 13.59
N ALA A 61 1.98 -7.33 13.90
CA ALA A 61 1.37 -8.51 14.53
C ALA A 61 1.36 -9.71 13.56
N VAL A 62 1.07 -9.47 12.29
CA VAL A 62 1.18 -10.47 11.22
C VAL A 62 2.62 -10.95 11.10
N ALA A 63 3.58 -10.03 11.03
CA ALA A 63 5.01 -10.35 10.90
C ALA A 63 5.50 -11.26 12.03
N GLN A 64 5.11 -10.95 13.28
CA GLN A 64 5.50 -11.73 14.45
C GLN A 64 4.89 -13.14 14.44
N ARG A 65 3.63 -13.27 14.03
CA ARG A 65 2.90 -14.53 14.00
C ARG A 65 3.35 -15.45 12.87
N GLU A 66 3.62 -14.87 11.69
CA GLU A 66 3.82 -15.60 10.44
C GLU A 66 5.28 -15.69 10.00
N GLY A 67 6.20 -15.06 10.71
CA GLY A 67 7.63 -15.05 10.35
C GLY A 67 7.92 -14.25 9.07
N VAL A 68 7.27 -13.10 8.90
CA VAL A 68 7.36 -12.24 7.72
C VAL A 68 8.21 -11.01 8.05
N ILE A 69 9.03 -10.55 7.12
CA ILE A 69 9.67 -9.24 7.19
C ILE A 69 8.67 -8.19 6.71
N VAL A 70 8.51 -7.11 7.46
CA VAL A 70 7.79 -5.92 6.98
C VAL A 70 8.78 -4.75 6.92
N ALA A 71 8.94 -4.18 5.73
CA ALA A 71 9.70 -2.97 5.50
C ALA A 71 8.75 -1.79 5.32
N TYR A 72 8.97 -0.73 6.09
CA TYR A 72 8.23 0.53 6.04
C TYR A 72 9.15 1.62 5.48
N PRO A 73 9.23 1.78 4.17
CA PRO A 73 10.05 2.83 3.59
C PRO A 73 9.46 4.21 3.85
N GLN A 74 10.34 5.19 3.97
CA GLN A 74 9.99 6.59 4.15
C GLN A 74 9.89 7.28 2.79
N GLY A 75 8.71 7.81 2.47
CA GLY A 75 8.50 8.68 1.32
C GLY A 75 9.28 9.99 1.43
N THR A 76 9.25 10.78 0.37
CA THR A 76 9.93 12.08 0.34
C THR A 76 9.11 13.14 1.06
N SER A 77 9.76 13.96 1.88
CA SER A 77 9.13 15.10 2.54
C SER A 77 8.72 16.15 1.51
N PHE A 78 7.49 16.65 1.61
CA PHE A 78 6.99 17.76 0.82
C PHE A 78 6.47 18.86 1.76
N GLY A 79 6.72 20.11 1.46
CA GLY A 79 6.20 21.21 2.29
C GLY A 79 7.20 22.34 2.54
N GLY A 80 8.41 22.24 2.01
CA GLY A 80 9.42 23.30 2.08
C GLY A 80 9.91 23.60 3.50
N PHE A 81 10.71 24.66 3.62
CA PHE A 81 11.37 25.06 4.86
C PHE A 81 10.40 25.32 6.05
N MET A 82 9.21 25.87 5.78
CA MET A 82 8.22 26.13 6.84
C MET A 82 7.61 24.85 7.40
N ALA A 83 7.40 23.83 6.57
CA ALA A 83 6.91 22.54 7.06
C ALA A 83 7.97 21.81 7.89
N SER A 84 9.25 22.01 7.60
CA SER A 84 10.34 21.45 8.40
C SER A 84 10.42 22.01 9.83
N LEU A 85 9.87 23.19 10.06
CA LEU A 85 9.82 23.81 11.40
C LEU A 85 8.65 23.30 12.25
N PHE A 86 7.57 22.81 11.62
CA PHE A 86 6.33 22.45 12.31
C PHE A 86 5.90 20.98 12.19
N SER A 87 6.38 20.27 11.17
CA SER A 87 6.15 18.83 11.01
C SER A 87 7.14 18.20 10.04
N HIS A 88 8.22 17.66 10.57
CA HIS A 88 9.23 16.92 9.80
C HIS A 88 8.70 15.64 9.14
N ASP A 89 7.42 15.35 9.26
CA ASP A 89 6.84 14.03 9.04
C ASP A 89 5.82 13.94 7.89
N MET A 90 5.60 15.04 7.16
CA MET A 90 4.68 15.01 6.02
C MET A 90 5.39 14.53 4.76
N CYS A 91 5.23 13.25 4.45
CA CYS A 91 5.88 12.62 3.31
C CYS A 91 4.85 12.05 2.32
N ALA A 92 5.29 11.86 1.08
CA ALA A 92 4.48 11.28 0.02
C ALA A 92 5.38 10.51 -0.97
N TRP A 93 4.71 9.82 -1.90
CA TRP A 93 5.29 9.08 -3.01
C TRP A 93 5.04 9.85 -4.30
N ASN A 94 6.03 9.89 -5.17
CA ASN A 94 5.91 10.50 -6.49
C ASN A 94 5.10 9.59 -7.42
N THR A 95 3.82 9.83 -7.48
CA THR A 95 2.92 9.11 -8.41
C THR A 95 2.81 9.80 -9.78
N GLY A 96 3.40 10.98 -9.95
CA GLY A 96 3.28 11.79 -11.16
C GLY A 96 1.92 12.49 -11.33
N HIS A 97 0.94 12.20 -10.47
CA HIS A 97 -0.45 12.64 -10.61
C HIS A 97 -0.95 13.49 -9.45
N ILE A 98 -0.35 13.31 -8.27
CA ILE A 98 -0.68 14.05 -7.06
C ILE A 98 0.60 14.68 -6.52
N LEU A 99 0.53 15.94 -6.07
CA LEU A 99 1.69 16.71 -5.58
C LEU A 99 2.83 16.83 -6.62
N ARG A 100 2.53 16.74 -7.90
CA ARG A 100 3.53 16.64 -8.97
C ARG A 100 4.67 17.65 -8.86
N ALA A 101 4.35 18.93 -8.65
CA ALA A 101 5.39 19.97 -8.56
C ALA A 101 6.30 19.83 -7.33
N ALA A 102 5.77 19.31 -6.21
CA ALA A 102 6.54 19.09 -4.99
C ALA A 102 7.39 17.81 -5.03
N MET A 103 7.11 16.92 -5.98
CA MET A 103 7.75 15.60 -6.12
C MET A 103 8.59 15.50 -7.40
N GLU A 104 8.81 16.62 -8.10
CA GLU A 104 9.60 16.65 -9.33
C GLU A 104 11.03 16.14 -9.09
N GLY A 105 11.50 15.25 -9.97
CA GLY A 105 12.82 14.63 -9.87
C GLY A 105 12.98 13.54 -8.79
N VAL A 106 11.93 13.23 -8.01
CA VAL A 106 11.98 12.13 -7.05
C VAL A 106 11.74 10.80 -7.76
N ASP A 107 12.70 9.88 -7.64
CA ASP A 107 12.61 8.51 -8.16
C ASP A 107 12.29 7.51 -7.03
N ASP A 108 11.00 7.40 -6.69
CA ASP A 108 10.56 6.43 -5.69
C ASP A 108 10.55 4.99 -6.21
N VAL A 109 10.39 4.77 -7.53
CA VAL A 109 10.49 3.43 -8.12
C VAL A 109 11.92 2.88 -7.98
N GLY A 110 12.92 3.69 -8.31
CA GLY A 110 14.33 3.33 -8.11
C GLY A 110 14.68 3.12 -6.63
N PHE A 111 14.15 3.95 -5.72
CA PHE A 111 14.34 3.76 -4.28
C PHE A 111 13.75 2.43 -3.79
N LEU A 112 12.52 2.09 -4.15
CA LEU A 112 11.86 0.86 -3.75
C LEU A 112 12.57 -0.37 -4.33
N THR A 113 13.08 -0.27 -5.56
CA THR A 113 13.89 -1.31 -6.20
C THR A 113 15.19 -1.54 -5.42
N ALA A 114 15.94 -0.49 -5.12
CA ALA A 114 17.18 -0.58 -4.34
C ALA A 114 16.92 -1.12 -2.91
N LEU A 115 15.78 -0.78 -2.31
CA LEU A 115 15.37 -1.35 -1.02
C LEU A 115 15.13 -2.85 -1.13
N ILE A 116 14.38 -3.33 -2.12
CA ILE A 116 14.11 -4.75 -2.33
C ILE A 116 15.43 -5.52 -2.54
N GLU A 117 16.32 -5.02 -3.38
CA GLU A 117 17.64 -5.62 -3.61
C GLU A 117 18.46 -5.72 -2.32
N THR A 118 18.45 -4.67 -1.50
CA THR A 118 19.11 -4.65 -0.19
C THR A 118 18.51 -5.67 0.77
N LEU A 119 17.17 -5.77 0.82
CA LEU A 119 16.47 -6.74 1.65
C LEU A 119 16.80 -8.19 1.27
N VAL A 120 16.88 -8.48 -0.03
CA VAL A 120 17.22 -9.80 -0.56
C VAL A 120 18.69 -10.15 -0.27
N ARG A 121 19.61 -9.19 -0.47
CA ARG A 121 21.04 -9.39 -0.30
C ARG A 121 21.45 -9.50 1.17
N ASP A 122 20.94 -8.59 2.03
CA ASP A 122 21.50 -8.35 3.37
C ASP A 122 20.54 -8.74 4.51
N HIS A 123 19.25 -8.95 4.24
CA HIS A 123 18.23 -9.10 5.27
C HIS A 123 17.36 -10.36 5.14
N ASN A 124 17.85 -11.39 4.45
CA ASN A 124 17.18 -12.68 4.28
C ASN A 124 15.77 -12.62 3.64
N ALA A 125 15.43 -11.57 2.90
CA ALA A 125 14.21 -11.58 2.14
C ALA A 125 14.24 -12.66 1.05
N ASP A 126 13.10 -13.35 0.86
CA ASP A 126 12.95 -14.32 -0.21
C ASP A 126 12.61 -13.57 -1.52
N PRO A 127 13.48 -13.60 -2.54
CA PRO A 127 13.26 -12.87 -3.79
C PRO A 127 12.00 -13.33 -4.54
N ARG A 128 11.49 -14.52 -4.25
CA ARG A 128 10.26 -15.05 -4.84
C ARG A 128 9.00 -14.62 -4.09
N ARG A 129 9.12 -14.08 -2.88
CA ARG A 129 8.01 -13.72 -2.00
C ARG A 129 8.13 -12.29 -1.49
N ILE A 130 8.30 -11.35 -2.43
CA ILE A 130 8.26 -9.90 -2.17
C ILE A 130 6.88 -9.39 -2.52
N TYR A 131 6.23 -8.74 -1.58
CA TYR A 131 4.88 -8.20 -1.73
C TYR A 131 4.87 -6.71 -1.45
N MET A 132 3.90 -6.00 -2.02
CA MET A 132 3.75 -4.57 -1.75
C MET A 132 2.31 -4.22 -1.41
N THR A 133 2.13 -3.41 -0.38
CA THR A 133 0.84 -2.82 -0.01
C THR A 133 1.02 -1.37 0.36
N GLY A 134 -0.06 -0.62 0.42
CA GLY A 134 0.00 0.77 0.86
C GLY A 134 -1.36 1.43 0.90
N LEU A 135 -1.45 2.51 1.67
CA LEU A 135 -2.67 3.31 1.83
C LEU A 135 -2.63 4.51 0.89
N SER A 136 -3.77 4.82 0.21
CA SER A 136 -3.94 6.10 -0.49
C SER A 136 -2.82 6.36 -1.52
N ASN A 137 -2.04 7.41 -1.38
CA ASN A 137 -0.86 7.70 -2.19
C ASN A 137 0.17 6.54 -2.18
N GLY A 138 0.33 5.81 -1.06
CA GLY A 138 1.11 4.58 -1.01
C GLY A 138 0.47 3.43 -1.81
N GLY A 139 -0.85 3.33 -1.81
CA GLY A 139 -1.59 2.38 -2.66
C GLY A 139 -1.47 2.73 -4.15
N MET A 140 -1.49 4.02 -4.50
CA MET A 140 -1.21 4.48 -5.88
C MET A 140 0.21 4.11 -6.31
N MET A 141 1.21 4.28 -5.43
CA MET A 141 2.59 3.88 -5.71
C MET A 141 2.71 2.35 -5.84
N ALA A 142 1.95 1.56 -5.07
CA ALA A 142 1.93 0.11 -5.22
C ALA A 142 1.42 -0.32 -6.61
N HIS A 143 0.39 0.33 -7.15
CA HIS A 143 -0.06 0.12 -8.53
C HIS A 143 1.04 0.46 -9.55
N ILE A 144 1.69 1.63 -9.40
CA ILE A 144 2.77 2.08 -10.29
C ILE A 144 3.94 1.10 -10.25
N TYR A 145 4.33 0.67 -9.05
CA TYR A 145 5.42 -0.30 -8.91
C TYR A 145 5.07 -1.64 -9.57
N ALA A 146 3.85 -2.11 -9.38
CA ALA A 146 3.37 -3.36 -9.98
C ALA A 146 3.38 -3.32 -11.52
N THR A 147 3.04 -2.18 -12.13
CA THR A 147 3.06 -2.05 -13.59
C THR A 147 4.47 -1.92 -14.15
N ARG A 148 5.40 -1.27 -13.44
CA ARG A 148 6.75 -1.00 -13.93
C ARG A 148 7.79 -2.05 -13.56
N CYS A 149 7.59 -2.71 -12.42
CA CYS A 149 8.56 -3.64 -11.82
C CYS A 149 7.93 -5.00 -11.49
N SER A 150 7.00 -5.47 -12.33
CA SER A 150 6.27 -6.74 -12.13
C SER A 150 7.20 -7.95 -11.91
N ALA A 151 8.39 -7.92 -12.51
CA ALA A 151 9.40 -8.96 -12.35
C ALA A 151 10.04 -9.02 -10.93
N LEU A 152 9.79 -8.04 -10.05
CA LEU A 152 10.40 -7.98 -8.72
C LEU A 152 9.43 -8.32 -7.59
N ILE A 153 8.13 -8.40 -7.85
CA ILE A 153 7.10 -8.61 -6.83
C ILE A 153 6.22 -9.81 -7.14
N ALA A 154 5.78 -10.49 -6.09
CA ALA A 154 4.92 -11.67 -6.19
C ALA A 154 3.43 -11.32 -6.14
N ALA A 155 3.04 -10.21 -5.49
CA ALA A 155 1.68 -9.71 -5.45
C ALA A 155 1.63 -8.28 -4.88
N VAL A 156 0.53 -7.56 -5.15
CA VAL A 156 0.27 -6.23 -4.57
C VAL A 156 -1.13 -6.14 -3.97
N ALA A 157 -1.25 -5.31 -2.91
CA ALA A 157 -2.52 -5.03 -2.27
C ALA A 157 -2.68 -3.52 -2.00
N PRO A 158 -3.04 -2.71 -2.99
CA PRO A 158 -3.34 -1.29 -2.82
C PRO A 158 -4.66 -1.09 -2.04
N ILE A 159 -4.62 -0.20 -1.04
CA ILE A 159 -5.75 0.10 -0.16
C ILE A 159 -6.13 1.57 -0.31
N CYS A 160 -7.39 1.84 -0.63
CA CYS A 160 -7.89 3.20 -0.94
C CYS A 160 -6.93 3.95 -1.88
N GLY A 161 -6.33 3.23 -2.83
CA GLY A 161 -5.33 3.73 -3.78
C GLY A 161 -5.87 3.67 -5.21
N ALA A 162 -5.86 4.80 -5.91
CA ALA A 162 -6.35 4.87 -7.29
C ALA A 162 -5.30 4.42 -8.29
N MET A 163 -5.76 3.91 -9.44
CA MET A 163 -5.01 3.88 -10.69
C MET A 163 -5.29 5.13 -11.53
N PHE A 164 -4.44 5.37 -12.51
CA PHE A 164 -4.57 6.45 -13.48
C PHE A 164 -4.54 5.88 -14.91
N SER A 165 -5.17 6.58 -15.86
CA SER A 165 -5.25 6.16 -17.27
C SER A 165 -3.88 6.03 -17.97
N THR A 166 -2.83 6.58 -17.37
CA THR A 166 -1.45 6.47 -17.84
C THR A 166 -0.73 5.19 -17.39
N ALA A 167 -1.42 4.29 -16.70
CA ALA A 167 -0.83 3.02 -16.24
C ALA A 167 -0.32 2.19 -17.42
N GLU A 168 0.95 1.81 -17.35
CA GLU A 168 1.59 0.95 -18.35
C GLU A 168 1.18 -0.51 -18.12
N ARG A 169 1.19 -1.33 -19.20
CA ARG A 169 0.96 -2.76 -19.07
C ARG A 169 2.20 -3.40 -18.41
N PRO A 170 2.05 -4.18 -17.33
CA PRO A 170 3.17 -4.89 -16.73
C PRO A 170 3.76 -5.95 -17.67
N GLU A 171 5.05 -6.22 -17.55
CA GLU A 171 5.74 -7.25 -18.31
C GLU A 171 5.22 -8.66 -17.97
N LEU A 172 4.99 -8.92 -16.68
CA LEU A 172 4.52 -10.18 -16.15
C LEU A 172 3.16 -10.00 -15.46
N PRO A 173 2.28 -11.04 -15.47
CA PRO A 173 1.08 -11.04 -14.65
C PRO A 173 1.41 -10.84 -13.17
N VAL A 174 0.60 -10.04 -12.47
CA VAL A 174 0.77 -9.76 -11.04
C VAL A 174 -0.55 -10.02 -10.31
N PRO A 175 -0.59 -10.89 -9.31
CA PRO A 175 -1.74 -10.98 -8.41
C PRO A 175 -2.01 -9.65 -7.72
N VAL A 176 -3.26 -9.19 -7.79
CA VAL A 176 -3.66 -7.87 -7.24
C VAL A 176 -4.92 -8.00 -6.39
N MET A 177 -4.90 -7.44 -5.17
CA MET A 177 -6.08 -7.26 -4.35
C MET A 177 -6.28 -5.78 -4.03
N MET A 178 -7.32 -5.18 -4.56
CA MET A 178 -7.69 -3.79 -4.25
C MET A 178 -8.72 -3.77 -3.11
N ILE A 179 -8.52 -2.88 -2.13
CA ILE A 179 -9.50 -2.63 -1.06
C ILE A 179 -9.98 -1.18 -1.18
N CYS A 180 -11.29 -1.00 -1.29
CA CYS A 180 -11.93 0.30 -1.46
C CYS A 180 -13.04 0.50 -0.43
N GLY A 181 -13.20 1.75 0.04
CA GLY A 181 -14.36 2.17 0.82
C GLY A 181 -15.38 2.85 -0.09
N ALA A 182 -16.65 2.45 -0.01
CA ALA A 182 -17.70 3.07 -0.83
C ALA A 182 -18.01 4.53 -0.45
N LYS A 183 -17.59 4.96 0.75
CA LYS A 183 -17.75 6.35 1.24
C LYS A 183 -16.44 7.15 1.20
N ASP A 184 -15.46 6.68 0.41
CA ASP A 184 -14.18 7.35 0.27
C ASP A 184 -14.31 8.62 -0.60
N GLU A 185 -14.13 9.80 0.01
CA GLU A 185 -14.18 11.10 -0.67
C GLU A 185 -12.81 11.52 -1.24
N TYR A 186 -11.72 10.89 -0.78
CA TYR A 186 -10.35 11.17 -1.28
C TYR A 186 -10.05 10.40 -2.56
N VAL A 187 -10.46 9.13 -2.58
CA VAL A 187 -10.29 8.21 -3.71
C VAL A 187 -11.67 7.61 -4.02
N PRO A 188 -12.55 8.37 -4.69
CA PRO A 188 -13.91 7.92 -4.97
C PRO A 188 -13.93 6.66 -5.83
N MET A 189 -14.85 5.74 -5.52
CA MET A 189 -15.06 4.49 -6.28
C MET A 189 -15.36 4.75 -7.76
N GLU A 190 -16.06 5.82 -8.06
CA GLU A 190 -16.39 6.29 -9.42
C GLU A 190 -15.22 6.98 -10.13
N GLY A 191 -14.05 7.12 -9.47
CA GLY A 191 -12.88 7.78 -10.02
C GLY A 191 -13.04 9.31 -10.12
N GLY A 192 -12.33 9.92 -11.07
CA GLY A 192 -12.39 11.35 -11.30
C GLY A 192 -11.43 12.14 -10.40
N ILE A 193 -11.88 13.34 -10.01
CA ILE A 193 -11.10 14.22 -9.12
C ILE A 193 -11.58 14.00 -7.68
N SER A 194 -10.65 13.98 -6.74
CA SER A 194 -10.95 13.87 -5.31
C SER A 194 -12.03 14.88 -4.87
N LYS A 195 -12.99 14.40 -4.08
CA LYS A 195 -14.03 15.26 -3.49
C LYS A 195 -13.50 16.03 -2.27
N ALA A 196 -12.43 15.53 -1.64
CA ALA A 196 -11.77 16.19 -0.53
C ALA A 196 -11.02 17.45 -0.99
N TRP A 197 -11.42 18.61 -0.51
CA TRP A 197 -10.93 19.91 -0.95
C TRP A 197 -9.40 20.04 -1.01
N HIS A 198 -8.71 19.58 0.03
CA HIS A 198 -7.26 19.71 0.12
C HIS A 198 -6.49 18.71 -0.77
N ALA A 199 -7.11 17.60 -1.18
CA ALA A 199 -6.54 16.66 -2.14
C ALA A 199 -6.82 17.10 -3.59
N ARG A 200 -8.03 17.62 -3.84
CA ARG A 200 -8.49 18.09 -5.15
C ARG A 200 -7.53 19.08 -5.81
N ASN A 201 -7.03 20.05 -5.06
CA ASN A 201 -6.14 21.10 -5.58
C ASN A 201 -4.71 20.61 -5.88
N LYS A 202 -4.37 19.38 -5.48
CA LYS A 202 -3.05 18.78 -5.68
C LYS A 202 -3.06 17.70 -6.77
N GLN A 203 -4.23 17.37 -7.28
CA GLN A 203 -4.42 16.34 -8.30
C GLN A 203 -4.37 16.95 -9.70
N THR A 204 -3.60 16.35 -10.60
CA THR A 204 -3.43 16.82 -11.99
C THR A 204 -4.11 15.94 -13.02
N THR A 205 -4.43 14.70 -12.67
CA THR A 205 -5.00 13.69 -13.57
C THR A 205 -6.19 13.01 -12.89
N PRO A 206 -7.32 12.79 -13.59
CA PRO A 206 -8.42 12.03 -13.03
C PRO A 206 -8.01 10.61 -12.66
N MET A 207 -8.52 10.12 -11.55
CA MET A 207 -8.42 8.72 -11.13
C MET A 207 -9.33 7.84 -11.98
N LEU A 208 -8.91 6.61 -12.27
CA LEU A 208 -9.79 5.61 -12.87
C LEU A 208 -10.88 5.18 -11.87
N PRO A 209 -12.11 4.91 -12.33
CA PRO A 209 -13.08 4.18 -11.53
C PRO A 209 -12.51 2.84 -11.03
N ALA A 210 -12.87 2.41 -9.82
CA ALA A 210 -12.40 1.15 -9.27
C ALA A 210 -12.72 -0.06 -10.16
N GLY A 211 -13.88 -0.03 -10.84
CA GLY A 211 -14.27 -1.05 -11.83
C GLY A 211 -13.36 -1.09 -13.06
N GLU A 212 -12.90 0.07 -13.54
CA GLU A 212 -11.94 0.14 -14.66
C GLU A 212 -10.55 -0.31 -14.24
N ALA A 213 -10.10 0.03 -13.02
CA ALA A 213 -8.87 -0.49 -12.45
C ALA A 213 -8.90 -2.01 -12.30
N LEU A 214 -10.06 -2.57 -11.87
CA LEU A 214 -10.27 -4.02 -11.82
C LEU A 214 -10.19 -4.62 -13.23
N ALA A 215 -10.88 -4.06 -14.20
CA ALA A 215 -10.87 -4.53 -15.59
C ALA A 215 -9.46 -4.48 -16.21
N PHE A 216 -8.68 -3.44 -15.92
CA PHE A 216 -7.27 -3.36 -16.32
C PHE A 216 -6.48 -4.58 -15.83
N TRP A 217 -6.54 -4.88 -14.52
CA TRP A 217 -5.79 -6.00 -13.93
C TRP A 217 -6.29 -7.36 -14.40
N VAL A 218 -7.60 -7.53 -14.56
CA VAL A 218 -8.19 -8.74 -15.15
C VAL A 218 -7.65 -8.99 -16.57
N ASN A 219 -7.58 -7.92 -17.36
CA ASN A 219 -7.06 -7.99 -18.74
C ASN A 219 -5.56 -8.34 -18.76
N VAL A 220 -4.72 -7.64 -18.01
CA VAL A 220 -3.27 -7.89 -18.01
C VAL A 220 -2.88 -9.24 -17.41
N ASN A 221 -3.70 -9.77 -16.52
CA ASN A 221 -3.54 -11.08 -15.92
C ASN A 221 -4.15 -12.22 -16.79
N ASN A 222 -4.67 -11.89 -17.98
CA ASN A 222 -5.28 -12.84 -18.91
C ASN A 222 -6.41 -13.68 -18.27
N GLN A 223 -7.23 -13.06 -17.44
CA GLN A 223 -8.32 -13.73 -16.74
C GLN A 223 -9.60 -13.72 -17.59
N PRO A 224 -10.44 -14.78 -17.53
CA PRO A 224 -11.76 -14.74 -18.12
C PRO A 224 -12.60 -13.63 -17.49
N GLN A 225 -13.10 -12.69 -18.29
CA GLN A 225 -13.87 -11.54 -17.79
C GLN A 225 -15.32 -11.91 -17.41
N ASP A 226 -15.80 -13.05 -17.88
CA ASP A 226 -17.24 -13.40 -17.83
C ASP A 226 -17.67 -14.15 -16.57
N VAL A 227 -16.75 -14.53 -15.69
CA VAL A 227 -17.09 -15.37 -14.52
C VAL A 227 -16.36 -14.89 -13.25
N PRO A 228 -16.72 -13.72 -12.70
CA PRO A 228 -16.24 -13.36 -11.36
C PRO A 228 -16.89 -14.24 -10.30
N HIS A 229 -16.13 -14.65 -9.33
CA HIS A 229 -16.69 -15.15 -8.07
C HIS A 229 -17.01 -13.97 -7.16
N ILE A 230 -18.30 -13.72 -6.93
CA ILE A 230 -18.78 -12.64 -6.05
C ILE A 230 -19.24 -13.23 -4.73
N ASN A 231 -18.72 -12.74 -3.64
CA ASN A 231 -19.11 -13.12 -2.28
C ASN A 231 -19.45 -11.87 -1.45
N THR A 232 -20.42 -11.99 -0.58
CA THR A 232 -20.76 -10.95 0.39
C THR A 232 -20.56 -11.49 1.81
N SER A 233 -20.03 -10.65 2.68
CA SER A 233 -19.74 -10.98 4.08
C SER A 233 -20.14 -9.83 4.99
N HIS A 234 -19.94 -10.00 6.31
CA HIS A 234 -20.26 -8.98 7.32
C HIS A 234 -21.70 -8.46 7.21
N GLY A 235 -22.66 -9.37 7.08
CA GLY A 235 -24.07 -9.01 6.95
C GLY A 235 -24.44 -8.30 5.63
N GLY A 236 -23.68 -8.53 4.55
CA GLY A 236 -23.91 -7.92 3.26
C GLY A 236 -23.17 -6.59 3.04
N VAL A 237 -22.39 -6.14 4.02
CA VAL A 237 -21.67 -4.85 3.95
C VAL A 237 -20.40 -4.92 3.12
N VAL A 238 -19.72 -6.07 3.13
CA VAL A 238 -18.48 -6.26 2.34
C VAL A 238 -18.78 -7.12 1.12
N THR A 239 -18.42 -6.61 -0.05
CA THR A 239 -18.50 -7.33 -1.32
C THR A 239 -17.09 -7.62 -1.82
N THR A 240 -16.80 -8.88 -2.12
CA THR A 240 -15.55 -9.34 -2.73
C THR A 240 -15.84 -9.85 -4.14
N THR A 241 -15.23 -9.23 -5.13
CA THR A 241 -15.24 -9.68 -6.52
C THR A 241 -13.88 -10.26 -6.86
N ARG A 242 -13.84 -11.52 -7.31
CA ARG A 242 -12.61 -12.27 -7.54
C ARG A 242 -12.59 -12.87 -8.92
N PHE A 243 -11.49 -12.65 -9.62
CA PHE A 243 -11.14 -13.32 -10.86
C PHE A 243 -9.89 -14.16 -10.63
N SER A 244 -9.91 -15.41 -11.05
CA SER A 244 -8.80 -16.34 -10.84
C SER A 244 -8.30 -16.90 -12.14
N ALA A 245 -7.00 -16.97 -12.31
CA ALA A 245 -6.30 -17.67 -13.38
C ALA A 245 -5.04 -18.35 -12.80
N PRO A 246 -4.49 -19.37 -13.49
CA PRO A 246 -3.32 -20.09 -12.98
C PRO A 246 -2.10 -19.19 -12.68
N ALA A 247 -1.91 -18.11 -13.45
CA ALA A 247 -0.75 -17.25 -13.33
C ALA A 247 -0.94 -16.10 -12.36
N ALA A 248 -2.17 -15.62 -12.14
CA ALA A 248 -2.44 -14.48 -11.27
C ALA A 248 -3.90 -14.46 -10.83
N GLU A 249 -4.19 -13.72 -9.78
CA GLU A 249 -5.51 -13.51 -9.21
C GLU A 249 -5.77 -12.01 -9.10
N THR A 250 -6.98 -11.56 -9.43
CA THR A 250 -7.40 -10.17 -9.28
C THR A 250 -8.63 -10.10 -8.39
N VAL A 251 -8.53 -9.33 -7.31
CA VAL A 251 -9.57 -9.20 -6.28
C VAL A 251 -9.90 -7.74 -6.06
N LEU A 252 -11.18 -7.42 -5.95
CA LEU A 252 -11.68 -6.15 -5.46
C LEU A 252 -12.55 -6.40 -4.23
N ILE A 253 -12.17 -5.81 -3.10
CA ILE A 253 -12.96 -5.80 -1.86
C ILE A 253 -13.52 -4.40 -1.67
N VAL A 254 -14.84 -4.31 -1.54
CA VAL A 254 -15.56 -3.06 -1.29
C VAL A 254 -16.30 -3.16 0.02
N ASP A 255 -16.03 -2.25 0.96
CA ASP A 255 -16.85 -2.09 2.16
C ASP A 255 -17.80 -0.90 1.95
N ALA A 256 -19.10 -1.16 2.04
CA ALA A 256 -20.15 -0.14 1.85
C ALA A 256 -20.11 0.98 2.90
N ASN A 257 -19.50 0.74 4.06
CA ASN A 257 -19.33 1.71 5.12
C ASN A 257 -17.92 2.32 5.16
N GLY A 258 -16.97 1.72 4.46
CA GLY A 258 -15.58 2.14 4.42
C GLY A 258 -15.39 3.56 3.91
N SER A 259 -14.53 4.32 4.56
CA SER A 259 -14.08 5.66 4.15
C SER A 259 -12.61 5.63 3.73
N HIS A 260 -11.95 6.81 3.70
CA HIS A 260 -10.52 6.90 3.35
C HIS A 260 -9.61 6.58 4.52
N GLU A 261 -9.35 5.32 4.77
CA GLU A 261 -8.51 4.86 5.88
C GLU A 261 -7.86 3.49 5.61
N TRP A 262 -6.90 3.13 6.44
CA TRP A 262 -6.41 1.76 6.53
C TRP A 262 -7.38 0.96 7.40
N PRO A 263 -8.07 -0.09 6.88
CA PRO A 263 -9.02 -0.88 7.65
C PRO A 263 -8.40 -1.46 8.93
N GLY A 264 -8.98 -1.11 10.07
CA GLY A 264 -8.47 -1.48 11.40
C GLY A 264 -7.41 -0.53 11.97
N GLY A 265 -7.03 0.51 11.23
CA GLY A 265 -6.18 1.60 11.70
C GLY A 265 -6.99 2.77 12.29
N PRO A 266 -6.32 3.77 12.89
CA PRO A 266 -6.99 4.98 13.35
C PRO A 266 -7.48 5.81 12.17
N HIS A 267 -8.65 6.41 12.33
CA HIS A 267 -9.27 7.27 11.33
C HIS A 267 -8.42 8.50 11.02
N PHE A 268 -8.04 8.72 9.76
CA PHE A 268 -7.13 9.78 9.34
C PHE A 268 -7.67 11.21 9.62
N ASN A 269 -8.99 11.38 9.66
CA ASN A 269 -9.65 12.69 9.78
C ASN A 269 -9.94 13.18 11.21
N ARG A 270 -9.55 12.43 12.26
CA ARG A 270 -9.82 12.86 13.64
C ARG A 270 -8.55 13.19 14.42
N ARG A 271 -7.84 14.23 14.01
CA ARG A 271 -6.84 14.92 14.87
C ARG A 271 -7.45 15.72 16.01
N ALA A 272 -8.76 15.72 16.17
CA ALA A 272 -9.44 16.41 17.26
C ALA A 272 -9.93 15.40 18.30
N ALA A 273 -9.34 15.49 19.50
CA ALA A 273 -9.80 14.92 20.77
C ALA A 273 -9.88 13.39 20.92
N GLY A 274 -8.86 12.79 21.50
CA GLY A 274 -8.87 11.76 22.57
C GLY A 274 -9.84 10.56 22.54
N ALA A 275 -10.64 10.36 21.50
CA ALA A 275 -11.57 9.25 21.40
C ALA A 275 -10.94 8.11 20.60
N ALA A 276 -10.97 6.90 21.14
CA ALA A 276 -10.72 5.67 20.40
C ALA A 276 -11.72 5.62 19.24
N VAL A 277 -11.25 5.85 18.02
CA VAL A 277 -12.11 5.81 16.84
C VAL A 277 -12.00 4.42 16.25
N THR A 278 -13.06 3.66 16.35
CA THR A 278 -13.28 2.47 15.53
C THR A 278 -13.34 2.94 14.07
N GLY A 279 -12.52 2.35 13.21
CA GLY A 279 -12.55 2.59 11.77
C GLY A 279 -13.92 2.27 11.18
N THR A 280 -14.16 2.76 9.95
CA THR A 280 -15.43 2.56 9.22
C THR A 280 -15.51 1.19 8.54
N PHE A 281 -14.36 0.53 8.32
CA PHE A 281 -14.31 -0.80 7.71
C PHE A 281 -14.69 -1.93 8.69
N SER A 282 -15.30 -2.96 8.14
CA SER A 282 -15.81 -4.13 8.88
C SER A 282 -14.74 -5.20 9.14
N PHE A 283 -13.50 -5.02 8.66
CA PHE A 283 -12.41 -6.00 8.76
C PHE A 283 -11.04 -5.31 8.98
N LEU A 284 -10.01 -6.12 9.18
CA LEU A 284 -8.62 -5.66 9.36
C LEU A 284 -7.83 -5.86 8.06
N ALA A 285 -7.31 -4.77 7.48
CA ALA A 285 -6.53 -4.85 6.25
C ALA A 285 -5.28 -5.73 6.38
N ALA A 286 -4.60 -5.70 7.52
CA ALA A 286 -3.40 -6.50 7.72
C ALA A 286 -3.66 -8.01 7.56
N GLU A 287 -4.81 -8.49 8.03
CA GLU A 287 -5.20 -9.90 7.91
C GLU A 287 -5.59 -10.24 6.46
N GLU A 288 -6.40 -9.40 5.80
CA GLU A 288 -6.79 -9.61 4.40
C GLU A 288 -5.57 -9.58 3.46
N VAL A 289 -4.66 -8.62 3.67
CA VAL A 289 -3.42 -8.49 2.91
C VAL A 289 -2.57 -9.75 3.07
N TRP A 290 -2.37 -10.24 4.30
CA TRP A 290 -1.57 -11.44 4.51
C TRP A 290 -2.26 -12.69 3.96
N ASN A 291 -3.55 -12.86 4.18
CA ASN A 291 -4.31 -13.97 3.61
C ASN A 291 -4.22 -14.04 2.09
N PHE A 292 -4.19 -12.87 1.43
CA PHE A 292 -3.99 -12.79 -0.01
C PHE A 292 -2.54 -13.09 -0.42
N PHE A 293 -1.53 -12.66 0.33
CA PHE A 293 -0.12 -12.79 -0.05
C PHE A 293 0.50 -14.16 0.22
N ARG A 294 0.15 -14.80 1.34
CA ARG A 294 0.89 -15.94 1.89
C ARG A 294 1.17 -17.09 0.92
N ASP A 295 0.26 -17.33 -0.03
CA ASP A 295 0.36 -18.41 -1.02
C ASP A 295 0.89 -17.94 -2.37
N LYS A 296 1.19 -16.67 -2.54
CA LYS A 296 1.70 -16.12 -3.79
C LYS A 296 3.23 -16.19 -3.81
N GLN A 297 3.74 -16.61 -4.93
CA GLN A 297 5.18 -16.56 -5.18
C GLN A 297 5.43 -16.30 -6.66
N ARG A 298 6.50 -15.61 -6.91
CA ARG A 298 6.97 -15.35 -8.26
C ARG A 298 7.59 -16.63 -8.82
N GLY A 299 7.28 -16.96 -10.07
CA GLY A 299 7.85 -18.07 -10.82
C GLY A 299 9.36 -17.98 -11.02
#